data_fc59bdd9dd3f42ad22ee7d9ed5cd3a9e
#
_entry.id   fc59bdd9dd3f42ad22ee7d9ed5cd3a9e
#
_cell.length_a   1.000
_cell.length_b   1.000
_cell.length_c   1.000
_cell.angle_alpha   90.00
_cell.angle_beta   90.00
_cell.angle_gamma   90.00
#
_symmetry.space_group_name_H-M   'P 1'
#
loop_
_entity.id
_entity.type
_entity.pdbx_description
1 polymer ?
#
loop_
_entity_poly.entity_id
_entity_poly.type
_entity_poly.pdbx_seq_one_letter_code
_entity_poly.pdbx_strand_id
1 'polypeptide(L)'
;MATFSRFHKIALISLGAVGGGFAYYQLGSNEKKFGVQNSWTTNFTPSVKWEKNWDHREPESIVKPAKNGKGEDDNRYNEQIEKAKSKAVRHLFLIRHGQYHVDGNTDKERILTELGRQQAELTGKRLAELDIKWDLLVRSTMTRAQETAKIIGKHLPSDIEIKDCQLLEEGAPIPPEPPVGHWRPEPKDSARIEAAFRKYFHRASPEQTQDTYTLLVCHANVIRFFVCKALQFPPEGWLRISLSHASITWVSILPNGNVVLRSLSDTGHMEPKYITSR
;
A
#
# COMPACT_ATOMS: atom_id res chain seq x y z
N MET A 1 3.34 -8.75 74.64
CA MET A 1 3.49 -9.48 73.37
C MET A 1 2.42 -10.53 73.27
N ALA A 2 1.45 -10.37 72.38
CA ALA A 2 0.37 -11.36 72.24
C ALA A 2 0.89 -12.56 71.43
N THR A 3 0.97 -13.72 72.09
CA THR A 3 1.35 -14.99 71.47
C THR A 3 0.16 -15.55 70.71
N PHE A 4 0.16 -15.43 69.40
CA PHE A 4 -0.84 -16.10 68.58
C PHE A 4 -0.72 -17.62 68.67
N SER A 5 -1.85 -18.31 68.94
CA SER A 5 -1.89 -19.77 69.00
C SER A 5 -1.49 -20.38 67.63
N ARG A 6 -1.00 -21.65 67.69
CA ARG A 6 -0.64 -22.37 66.41
C ARG A 6 -1.77 -22.40 65.38
N PHE A 7 -3.02 -22.44 65.79
CA PHE A 7 -4.22 -22.41 64.93
C PHE A 7 -4.38 -21.09 64.21
N HIS A 8 -4.12 -19.96 64.87
CA HIS A 8 -4.20 -18.64 64.20
C HIS A 8 -3.09 -18.45 63.19
N LYS A 9 -1.90 -19.02 63.42
CA LYS A 9 -0.81 -18.97 62.41
C LYS A 9 -1.11 -19.79 61.14
N ILE A 10 -1.72 -20.98 61.36
CA ILE A 10 -2.13 -21.83 60.21
C ILE A 10 -3.25 -21.18 59.41
N ALA A 11 -4.24 -20.57 60.07
CA ALA A 11 -5.33 -19.85 59.39
C ALA A 11 -4.84 -18.62 58.62
N LEU A 12 -3.87 -17.86 59.15
CA LEU A 12 -3.27 -16.71 58.43
C LEU A 12 -2.42 -17.15 57.24
N ILE A 13 -1.71 -18.27 57.33
CA ILE A 13 -0.92 -18.81 56.20
C ILE A 13 -1.86 -19.35 55.10
N SER A 14 -2.94 -20.03 55.46
CA SER A 14 -3.91 -20.51 54.48
C SER A 14 -4.69 -19.39 53.77
N LEU A 15 -5.07 -18.32 54.48
CA LEU A 15 -5.69 -17.13 53.90
C LEU A 15 -4.72 -16.38 53.00
N GLY A 16 -3.44 -16.26 53.37
CA GLY A 16 -2.40 -15.66 52.53
C GLY A 16 -2.13 -16.46 51.26
N ALA A 17 -2.11 -17.79 51.35
CA ALA A 17 -1.89 -18.65 50.20
C ALA A 17 -3.08 -18.62 49.21
N VAL A 18 -4.32 -18.62 49.72
CA VAL A 18 -5.52 -18.53 48.87
C VAL A 18 -5.66 -17.12 48.27
N GLY A 19 -5.47 -16.06 49.07
CA GLY A 19 -5.52 -14.68 48.61
C GLY A 19 -4.39 -14.34 47.62
N GLY A 20 -3.18 -14.82 47.88
CA GLY A 20 -2.03 -14.66 47.00
C GLY A 20 -2.18 -15.43 45.69
N GLY A 21 -2.72 -16.67 45.75
CA GLY A 21 -3.03 -17.46 44.56
C GLY A 21 -4.13 -16.83 43.70
N PHE A 22 -5.16 -16.24 44.32
CA PHE A 22 -6.23 -15.56 43.59
C PHE A 22 -5.75 -14.24 42.96
N ALA A 23 -4.95 -13.47 43.71
CA ALA A 23 -4.33 -12.24 43.16
C ALA A 23 -3.34 -12.57 42.05
N TYR A 24 -2.53 -13.62 42.16
CA TYR A 24 -1.64 -14.09 41.12
C TYR A 24 -2.41 -14.60 39.91
N TYR A 25 -3.53 -15.31 40.10
CA TYR A 25 -4.40 -15.75 39.01
C TYR A 25 -5.10 -14.60 38.33
N GLN A 26 -5.59 -13.59 39.05
CA GLN A 26 -6.20 -12.39 38.48
C GLN A 26 -5.17 -11.48 37.77
N LEU A 27 -3.98 -11.31 38.34
CA LEU A 27 -2.90 -10.54 37.71
C LEU A 27 -2.30 -11.27 36.52
N GLY A 28 -2.18 -12.59 36.56
CA GLY A 28 -1.72 -13.41 35.44
C GLY A 28 -2.75 -13.56 34.33
N SER A 29 -4.06 -13.39 34.63
CA SER A 29 -5.10 -13.44 33.59
C SER A 29 -5.20 -12.16 32.76
N ASN A 30 -4.54 -11.07 33.18
CA ASN A 30 -4.44 -9.82 32.44
C ASN A 30 -3.17 -9.72 31.55
N GLU A 31 -2.26 -10.69 31.63
CA GLU A 31 -1.33 -10.84 30.51
C GLU A 31 -2.17 -11.17 29.26
N LYS A 32 -2.24 -10.22 28.33
CA LYS A 32 -2.67 -10.52 26.96
C LYS A 32 -1.83 -11.71 26.54
N LYS A 33 -2.41 -12.90 26.62
CA LYS A 33 -1.83 -14.08 26.00
C LYS A 33 -1.65 -13.70 24.54
N PHE A 34 -0.44 -13.37 24.15
CA PHE A 34 -0.01 -13.54 22.78
C PHE A 34 -0.04 -15.05 22.51
N GLY A 35 -1.25 -15.59 22.51
CA GLY A 35 -1.45 -16.90 21.96
C GLY A 35 -1.06 -16.78 20.52
N VAL A 36 -0.16 -17.61 20.03
CA VAL A 36 -0.09 -17.93 18.60
C VAL A 36 -1.51 -18.39 18.27
N GLN A 37 -2.37 -17.40 17.96
CA GLN A 37 -3.65 -17.68 17.35
C GLN A 37 -3.28 -18.20 15.98
N ASN A 38 -3.62 -19.43 15.73
CA ASN A 38 -3.88 -19.95 14.41
C ASN A 38 -3.17 -21.28 14.19
N SER A 39 -3.84 -22.28 14.64
CA SER A 39 -3.91 -23.50 13.83
C SER A 39 -4.72 -23.16 12.57
N TRP A 40 -4.15 -23.26 11.40
CA TRP A 40 -4.81 -23.12 10.09
C TRP A 40 -5.94 -24.13 9.87
N THR A 41 -6.22 -24.99 10.85
CA THR A 41 -7.04 -26.18 10.71
C THR A 41 -8.45 -26.07 11.27
N THR A 42 -8.76 -25.09 12.16
CA THR A 42 -10.10 -24.98 12.74
C THR A 42 -10.41 -23.54 13.16
N ASN A 43 -11.59 -23.04 12.77
CA ASN A 43 -12.17 -21.76 13.23
C ASN A 43 -11.28 -20.53 13.03
N PHE A 44 -10.62 -20.40 11.87
CA PHE A 44 -9.83 -19.23 11.55
C PHE A 44 -10.73 -17.98 11.43
N THR A 45 -10.50 -17.01 12.31
CA THR A 45 -11.09 -15.67 12.21
C THR A 45 -9.98 -14.70 11.77
N PRO A 46 -10.11 -14.02 10.62
CA PRO A 46 -9.14 -13.03 10.18
C PRO A 46 -8.95 -11.94 11.23
N SER A 47 -7.70 -11.56 11.53
CA SER A 47 -7.38 -10.44 12.42
C SER A 47 -7.84 -9.10 11.87
N VAL A 48 -7.85 -8.97 10.54
CA VAL A 48 -8.34 -7.81 9.80
C VAL A 48 -9.22 -8.30 8.67
N LYS A 49 -10.40 -7.69 8.51
CA LYS A 49 -11.29 -7.96 7.38
C LYS A 49 -10.99 -6.99 6.24
N TRP A 50 -11.08 -7.50 5.01
CA TRP A 50 -10.97 -6.68 3.81
C TRP A 50 -12.13 -5.69 3.72
N GLU A 51 -11.82 -4.39 3.61
CA GLU A 51 -12.81 -3.35 3.32
C GLU A 51 -13.10 -3.33 1.82
N LYS A 52 -14.26 -3.78 1.44
CA LYS A 52 -14.64 -3.90 0.01
C LYS A 52 -14.83 -2.55 -0.67
N ASN A 53 -15.31 -1.56 0.06
CA ASN A 53 -15.60 -0.23 -0.48
C ASN A 53 -14.44 0.77 -0.26
N TRP A 54 -13.21 0.28 -0.19
CA TRP A 54 -12.01 1.07 0.08
C TRP A 54 -11.76 2.21 -0.93
N ASP A 55 -12.23 2.05 -2.17
CA ASP A 55 -12.12 3.03 -3.25
C ASP A 55 -13.41 3.85 -3.47
N HIS A 56 -14.43 3.65 -2.61
CA HIS A 56 -15.76 4.23 -2.70
C HIS A 56 -16.48 3.97 -4.04
N ARG A 57 -16.21 2.81 -4.65
CA ARG A 57 -16.77 2.36 -5.93
C ARG A 57 -17.49 1.02 -5.85
N GLU A 58 -17.82 0.54 -4.64
CA GLU A 58 -18.67 -0.62 -4.48
C GLU A 58 -20.06 -0.30 -5.07
N PRO A 59 -20.61 -1.13 -5.96
CA PRO A 59 -21.88 -0.85 -6.64
C PRO A 59 -23.01 -0.51 -5.68
N GLU A 60 -23.13 -1.22 -4.57
CA GLU A 60 -24.15 -0.99 -3.54
C GLU A 60 -24.00 0.38 -2.83
N SER A 61 -22.80 0.98 -2.85
CA SER A 61 -22.57 2.31 -2.29
C SER A 61 -22.87 3.45 -3.26
N ILE A 62 -22.92 3.17 -4.57
CA ILE A 62 -23.16 4.15 -5.63
C ILE A 62 -24.65 4.19 -5.98
N VAL A 63 -25.29 3.03 -6.06
CA VAL A 63 -26.69 2.90 -6.43
C VAL A 63 -27.58 3.21 -5.22
N LYS A 64 -28.55 4.11 -5.41
CA LYS A 64 -29.49 4.45 -4.33
C LYS A 64 -30.40 3.26 -4.02
N PRO A 65 -30.58 2.91 -2.73
CA PRO A 65 -31.50 1.84 -2.35
C PRO A 65 -32.92 2.08 -2.85
N ALA A 66 -33.63 1.00 -3.19
CA ALA A 66 -35.03 1.05 -3.55
C ALA A 66 -35.87 1.64 -2.39
N LYS A 67 -36.76 2.59 -2.69
CA LYS A 67 -37.53 3.31 -1.66
C LYS A 67 -38.59 2.45 -0.96
N ASN A 68 -39.12 1.42 -1.59
CA ASN A 68 -40.29 0.69 -1.12
C ASN A 68 -40.20 -0.85 -1.13
N GLY A 69 -39.05 -1.47 -1.35
CA GLY A 69 -38.81 -2.91 -1.13
C GLY A 69 -39.88 -3.91 -1.60
N LYS A 70 -40.53 -3.69 -2.72
CA LYS A 70 -41.55 -4.62 -3.27
C LYS A 70 -41.37 -4.81 -4.78
N GLY A 71 -40.95 -6.02 -5.14
CA GLY A 71 -41.06 -6.64 -6.47
C GLY A 71 -40.35 -5.92 -7.64
N GLU A 72 -41.02 -5.01 -8.31
CA GLU A 72 -40.46 -4.30 -9.48
C GLU A 72 -39.31 -3.34 -9.14
N ASP A 73 -39.35 -2.71 -7.96
CA ASP A 73 -38.29 -1.84 -7.47
C ASP A 73 -37.00 -2.63 -7.15
N ASP A 74 -37.13 -3.87 -6.66
CA ASP A 74 -35.96 -4.74 -6.38
C ASP A 74 -35.29 -5.20 -7.67
N ASN A 75 -36.06 -5.55 -8.71
CA ASN A 75 -35.49 -5.93 -10.01
C ASN A 75 -34.74 -4.74 -10.64
N ARG A 76 -35.33 -3.55 -10.61
CA ARG A 76 -34.70 -2.33 -11.12
C ARG A 76 -33.44 -1.97 -10.34
N TYR A 77 -33.44 -2.12 -9.03
CA TYR A 77 -32.26 -1.92 -8.20
C TYR A 77 -31.14 -2.91 -8.56
N ASN A 78 -31.45 -4.19 -8.69
CA ASN A 78 -30.47 -5.22 -9.09
C ASN A 78 -29.90 -4.95 -10.48
N GLU A 79 -30.72 -4.51 -11.45
CA GLU A 79 -30.23 -4.09 -12.77
C GLU A 79 -29.25 -2.89 -12.68
N GLN A 80 -29.53 -1.92 -11.81
CA GLN A 80 -28.64 -0.79 -11.60
C GLN A 80 -27.32 -1.21 -10.97
N ILE A 81 -27.35 -2.12 -10.00
CA ILE A 81 -26.16 -2.73 -9.40
C ILE A 81 -25.33 -3.44 -10.47
N GLU A 82 -25.94 -4.28 -11.31
CA GLU A 82 -25.22 -4.97 -12.39
C GLU A 82 -24.57 -3.98 -13.37
N LYS A 83 -25.27 -2.90 -13.73
CA LYS A 83 -24.74 -1.83 -14.59
C LYS A 83 -23.60 -1.06 -13.95
N ALA A 84 -23.58 -0.91 -12.63
CA ALA A 84 -22.57 -0.20 -11.88
C ALA A 84 -21.30 -1.05 -11.58
N LYS A 85 -21.33 -2.36 -11.86
CA LYS A 85 -20.16 -3.24 -11.67
C LYS A 85 -19.03 -2.90 -12.63
N SER A 86 -17.83 -2.81 -12.09
CA SER A 86 -16.60 -2.77 -12.86
C SER A 86 -16.43 -4.09 -13.64
N LYS A 87 -15.88 -4.02 -14.86
CA LYS A 87 -15.71 -5.18 -15.76
C LYS A 87 -14.27 -5.46 -16.13
N ALA A 88 -13.38 -4.49 -15.96
CA ALA A 88 -12.01 -4.55 -16.40
C ALA A 88 -11.02 -4.47 -15.22
N VAL A 89 -9.84 -5.01 -15.41
CA VAL A 89 -8.72 -4.90 -14.47
C VAL A 89 -7.94 -3.62 -14.77
N ARG A 90 -7.47 -2.95 -13.72
CA ARG A 90 -6.51 -1.86 -13.85
C ARG A 90 -5.16 -2.32 -13.33
N HIS A 91 -4.16 -2.27 -14.20
CA HIS A 91 -2.78 -2.58 -13.89
C HIS A 91 -1.99 -1.30 -13.67
N LEU A 92 -1.40 -1.15 -12.50
CA LEU A 92 -0.55 -0.02 -12.14
C LEU A 92 0.89 -0.52 -12.00
N PHE A 93 1.79 0.02 -12.80
CA PHE A 93 3.22 -0.23 -12.73
C PHE A 93 3.90 0.98 -12.11
N LEU A 94 4.32 0.84 -10.87
CA LEU A 94 4.96 1.90 -10.08
C LEU A 94 6.46 1.76 -10.24
N ILE A 95 7.12 2.80 -10.75
CA ILE A 95 8.54 2.80 -11.02
C ILE A 95 9.21 3.86 -10.16
N ARG A 96 10.14 3.45 -9.30
CA ARG A 96 10.98 4.40 -8.58
C ARG A 96 11.96 5.04 -9.55
N HIS A 97 12.21 6.35 -9.43
CA HIS A 97 13.25 7.03 -10.21
C HIS A 97 14.61 6.33 -10.07
N GLY A 98 15.49 6.48 -11.04
CA GLY A 98 16.89 6.00 -11.03
C GLY A 98 17.73 6.69 -9.96
N GLN A 99 18.94 6.19 -9.71
CA GLN A 99 19.91 6.81 -8.80
C GLN A 99 20.19 8.25 -9.24
N TYR A 100 20.32 9.16 -8.27
CA TYR A 100 20.46 10.60 -8.53
C TYR A 100 21.47 11.25 -7.58
N HIS A 101 21.92 12.46 -7.91
CA HIS A 101 22.79 13.27 -7.07
C HIS A 101 22.01 13.83 -5.88
N VAL A 102 22.34 13.35 -4.67
CA VAL A 102 21.63 13.72 -3.42
C VAL A 102 22.09 15.06 -2.83
N ASP A 103 23.27 15.50 -3.19
CA ASP A 103 23.98 16.69 -2.72
C ASP A 103 23.54 17.99 -3.42
N GLY A 104 22.69 17.92 -4.42
CA GLY A 104 22.10 19.10 -5.05
C GLY A 104 21.26 19.94 -4.07
N ASN A 105 21.44 21.26 -4.10
CA ASN A 105 20.72 22.19 -3.22
C ASN A 105 19.26 22.41 -3.65
N THR A 106 18.98 22.26 -4.94
CA THR A 106 17.67 22.42 -5.56
C THR A 106 17.22 21.15 -6.25
N ASP A 107 15.91 21.00 -6.50
CA ASP A 107 15.41 19.85 -7.25
C ASP A 107 16.02 19.77 -8.66
N LYS A 108 16.29 20.90 -9.30
CA LYS A 108 16.90 20.97 -10.64
C LYS A 108 18.33 20.39 -10.68
N GLU A 109 19.06 20.45 -9.58
CA GLU A 109 20.42 19.89 -9.45
C GLU A 109 20.41 18.39 -9.14
N ARG A 110 19.29 17.87 -8.63
CA ARG A 110 19.10 16.47 -8.27
C ARG A 110 18.75 15.61 -9.50
N ILE A 111 19.60 15.71 -10.52
CA ILE A 111 19.54 14.92 -11.75
C ILE A 111 20.00 13.48 -11.52
N LEU A 112 19.70 12.57 -12.44
CA LEU A 112 20.19 11.20 -12.39
C LEU A 112 21.74 11.15 -12.50
N THR A 113 22.32 10.22 -11.77
CA THR A 113 23.71 9.82 -12.01
C THR A 113 23.80 9.06 -13.33
N GLU A 114 25.03 8.81 -13.82
CA GLU A 114 25.21 7.95 -14.99
C GLU A 114 24.65 6.54 -14.75
N LEU A 115 24.85 6.00 -13.54
CA LEU A 115 24.26 4.72 -13.13
C LEU A 115 22.72 4.80 -13.13
N GLY A 116 22.13 5.89 -12.63
CA GLY A 116 20.69 6.10 -12.65
C GLY A 116 20.09 6.14 -14.06
N ARG A 117 20.81 6.70 -15.03
CA ARG A 117 20.41 6.67 -16.46
C ARG A 117 20.44 5.25 -17.01
N GLN A 118 21.49 4.49 -16.70
CA GLN A 118 21.59 3.08 -17.10
C GLN A 118 20.47 2.24 -16.48
N GLN A 119 20.14 2.46 -15.21
CA GLN A 119 19.01 1.80 -14.55
C GLN A 119 17.68 2.10 -15.27
N ALA A 120 17.44 3.36 -15.59
CA ALA A 120 16.22 3.78 -16.32
C ALA A 120 16.17 3.18 -17.74
N GLU A 121 17.31 3.08 -18.41
CA GLU A 121 17.44 2.46 -19.73
C GLU A 121 17.08 0.97 -19.69
N LEU A 122 17.63 0.22 -18.70
CA LEU A 122 17.32 -1.19 -18.49
C LEU A 122 15.85 -1.43 -18.19
N THR A 123 15.25 -0.58 -17.35
CA THR A 123 13.81 -0.64 -17.04
C THR A 123 12.97 -0.34 -18.26
N GLY A 124 13.35 0.65 -19.09
CA GLY A 124 12.66 0.95 -20.34
C GLY A 124 12.65 -0.24 -21.29
N LYS A 125 13.80 -0.90 -21.49
CA LYS A 125 13.91 -2.13 -22.28
C LYS A 125 13.02 -3.24 -21.75
N ARG A 126 13.05 -3.45 -20.42
CA ARG A 126 12.20 -4.46 -19.78
C ARG A 126 10.72 -4.22 -20.02
N LEU A 127 10.27 -2.97 -19.92
CA LEU A 127 8.87 -2.62 -20.17
C LEU A 127 8.47 -2.84 -21.62
N ALA A 128 9.36 -2.62 -22.58
CA ALA A 128 9.13 -2.92 -23.98
C ALA A 128 9.04 -4.45 -24.23
N GLU A 129 9.88 -5.26 -23.58
CA GLU A 129 9.86 -6.73 -23.69
C GLU A 129 8.59 -7.38 -23.14
N LEU A 130 7.83 -6.68 -22.28
CA LEU A 130 6.56 -7.22 -21.76
C LEU A 130 5.46 -7.29 -22.82
N ASP A 131 5.64 -6.64 -23.96
CA ASP A 131 4.68 -6.60 -25.07
C ASP A 131 3.26 -6.18 -24.63
N ILE A 132 3.21 -5.20 -23.73
CA ILE A 132 1.98 -4.65 -23.17
C ILE A 132 1.61 -3.38 -23.94
N LYS A 133 0.33 -3.25 -24.27
CA LYS A 133 -0.21 -1.99 -24.76
C LYS A 133 -0.37 -1.01 -23.60
N TRP A 134 0.60 -0.12 -23.44
CA TRP A 134 0.57 0.93 -22.43
C TRP A 134 -0.43 2.03 -22.76
N ASP A 135 -1.33 2.35 -21.83
CA ASP A 135 -2.37 3.38 -22.05
C ASP A 135 -1.90 4.76 -21.60
N LEU A 136 -1.10 4.84 -20.51
CA LEU A 136 -0.76 6.10 -19.89
C LEU A 136 0.57 6.00 -19.13
N LEU A 137 1.43 6.99 -19.29
CA LEU A 137 2.60 7.23 -18.46
C LEU A 137 2.39 8.51 -17.64
N VAL A 138 2.32 8.37 -16.33
CA VAL A 138 2.28 9.50 -15.40
C VAL A 138 3.62 9.62 -14.71
N ARG A 139 4.14 10.83 -14.60
CA ARG A 139 5.41 11.06 -13.93
C ARG A 139 5.31 12.18 -12.89
N SER A 140 6.04 12.02 -11.80
CA SER A 140 6.24 13.08 -10.82
C SER A 140 6.90 14.29 -11.48
N THR A 141 6.62 15.48 -10.98
CA THR A 141 7.21 16.73 -11.46
C THR A 141 8.66 16.94 -11.01
N MET A 142 9.18 16.09 -10.09
CA MET A 142 10.57 16.20 -9.64
C MET A 142 11.57 15.75 -10.71
N THR A 143 12.67 16.48 -10.85
CA THR A 143 13.67 16.33 -11.92
C THR A 143 14.14 14.91 -12.16
N ARG A 144 14.50 14.15 -11.11
CA ARG A 144 14.96 12.76 -11.21
C ARG A 144 13.89 11.81 -11.76
N ALA A 145 12.62 12.05 -11.44
CA ALA A 145 11.51 11.25 -11.96
C ALA A 145 11.19 11.61 -13.41
N GLN A 146 11.25 12.90 -13.76
CA GLN A 146 11.10 13.38 -15.12
C GLN A 146 12.17 12.79 -16.04
N GLU A 147 13.44 12.81 -15.63
CA GLU A 147 14.55 12.26 -16.39
C GLU A 147 14.41 10.73 -16.54
N THR A 148 14.06 10.01 -15.46
CA THR A 148 13.78 8.58 -15.52
C THR A 148 12.67 8.25 -16.52
N ALA A 149 11.53 8.95 -16.43
CA ALA A 149 10.39 8.73 -17.32
C ALA A 149 10.72 9.07 -18.77
N LYS A 150 11.53 10.11 -19.02
CA LYS A 150 11.99 10.47 -20.38
C LYS A 150 12.85 9.37 -20.99
N ILE A 151 13.73 8.74 -20.22
CA ILE A 151 14.57 7.64 -20.68
C ILE A 151 13.70 6.41 -20.96
N ILE A 152 12.85 6.01 -20.05
CA ILE A 152 11.91 4.89 -20.21
C ILE A 152 11.04 5.10 -21.46
N GLY A 153 10.49 6.30 -21.64
CA GLY A 153 9.61 6.64 -22.76
C GLY A 153 10.22 6.44 -24.15
N LYS A 154 11.55 6.43 -24.28
CA LYS A 154 12.23 6.12 -25.56
C LYS A 154 12.00 4.68 -26.03
N HIS A 155 11.67 3.78 -25.11
CA HIS A 155 11.44 2.35 -25.37
C HIS A 155 9.95 2.00 -25.48
N LEU A 156 9.07 2.93 -25.22
CA LEU A 156 7.62 2.75 -25.28
C LEU A 156 7.06 3.26 -26.61
N PRO A 157 5.83 2.88 -26.98
CA PRO A 157 5.17 3.41 -28.16
C PRO A 157 5.15 4.94 -28.16
N SER A 158 5.42 5.55 -29.31
CA SER A 158 5.54 7.02 -29.45
C SER A 158 4.22 7.77 -29.23
N ASP A 159 3.10 7.08 -29.29
CA ASP A 159 1.75 7.60 -29.10
C ASP A 159 1.22 7.45 -27.66
N ILE A 160 2.03 6.91 -26.73
CA ILE A 160 1.62 6.82 -25.34
C ILE A 160 1.34 8.20 -24.75
N GLU A 161 0.18 8.34 -24.11
CA GLU A 161 -0.16 9.59 -23.41
C GLU A 161 0.77 9.79 -22.20
N ILE A 162 1.37 10.98 -22.08
CA ILE A 162 2.26 11.33 -20.96
C ILE A 162 1.64 12.48 -20.17
N LYS A 163 1.54 12.30 -18.83
CA LYS A 163 1.01 13.32 -17.91
C LYS A 163 1.97 13.60 -16.77
N ASP A 164 2.17 14.88 -16.46
CA ASP A 164 2.85 15.33 -15.26
C ASP A 164 1.87 15.38 -14.08
N CYS A 165 2.32 14.96 -12.90
CA CYS A 165 1.50 14.94 -11.70
C CYS A 165 2.29 15.34 -10.44
N GLN A 166 2.06 16.55 -9.96
CA GLN A 166 2.67 17.07 -8.73
C GLN A 166 2.27 16.26 -7.50
N LEU A 167 1.11 15.60 -7.51
CA LEU A 167 0.69 14.77 -6.38
C LEU A 167 1.63 13.58 -6.13
N LEU A 168 2.43 13.18 -7.13
CA LEU A 168 3.39 12.08 -7.05
C LEU A 168 4.78 12.50 -6.56
N GLU A 169 5.02 13.76 -6.21
CA GLU A 169 6.29 14.21 -5.64
C GLU A 169 6.64 13.47 -4.36
N GLU A 170 7.94 13.32 -4.09
CA GLU A 170 8.42 12.67 -2.87
C GLU A 170 7.98 13.45 -1.63
N GLY A 171 7.79 12.73 -0.54
CA GLY A 171 7.39 13.30 0.72
C GLY A 171 7.22 12.26 1.81
N ALA A 172 6.77 12.74 2.95
CA ALA A 172 6.56 11.95 4.14
C ALA A 172 5.06 11.68 4.35
N PRO A 173 4.53 10.50 3.97
CA PRO A 173 3.07 10.28 3.97
C PRO A 173 2.46 10.35 5.37
N ILE A 174 3.00 9.57 6.31
CA ILE A 174 2.58 9.49 7.71
C ILE A 174 3.77 9.06 8.57
N PRO A 175 3.72 9.25 9.91
CA PRO A 175 4.74 8.73 10.80
C PRO A 175 4.90 7.21 10.62
N PRO A 176 6.15 6.72 10.44
CA PRO A 176 6.39 5.29 10.32
C PRO A 176 6.38 4.59 11.67
N GLU A 177 6.03 3.29 11.66
CA GLU A 177 6.18 2.38 12.80
C GLU A 177 7.03 1.17 12.36
N PRO A 178 8.19 0.89 13.04
CA PRO A 178 8.75 1.65 14.15
C PRO A 178 9.22 3.06 13.75
N PRO A 179 9.24 4.02 14.71
CA PRO A 179 9.66 5.38 14.43
C PRO A 179 11.14 5.43 14.04
N VAL A 180 11.48 6.33 13.11
CA VAL A 180 12.84 6.47 12.57
C VAL A 180 13.38 7.88 12.85
N GLY A 181 14.31 7.96 13.78
CA GLY A 181 15.09 9.17 14.08
C GLY A 181 14.22 10.41 14.34
N HIS A 182 14.61 11.52 13.70
CA HIS A 182 13.93 12.82 13.79
C HIS A 182 12.99 13.09 12.62
N TRP A 183 12.65 12.07 11.86
CA TRP A 183 11.77 12.21 10.73
C TRP A 183 10.37 12.67 11.16
N ARG A 184 9.90 13.76 10.58
CA ARG A 184 8.57 14.30 10.85
C ARG A 184 7.81 14.45 9.55
N PRO A 185 6.57 13.93 9.47
CA PRO A 185 5.73 14.15 8.31
C PRO A 185 5.34 15.63 8.23
N GLU A 186 5.32 16.16 7.02
CA GLU A 186 4.68 17.44 6.78
C GLU A 186 3.20 17.20 6.45
N PRO A 187 2.25 17.86 7.11
CA PRO A 187 0.81 17.64 6.86
C PRO A 187 0.40 17.81 5.39
N LYS A 188 1.05 18.73 4.67
CA LYS A 188 0.83 18.91 3.22
C LYS A 188 1.20 17.67 2.40
N ASP A 189 2.25 16.94 2.76
CA ASP A 189 2.69 15.73 2.08
C ASP A 189 1.70 14.59 2.28
N SER A 190 1.22 14.42 3.50
CA SER A 190 0.23 13.40 3.83
C SER A 190 -1.04 13.57 2.98
N ALA A 191 -1.60 14.78 2.96
CA ALA A 191 -2.81 15.08 2.18
C ALA A 191 -2.57 14.91 0.67
N ARG A 192 -1.42 15.38 0.17
CA ARG A 192 -1.05 15.28 -1.25
C ARG A 192 -0.89 13.84 -1.71
N ILE A 193 -0.15 13.02 -0.93
CA ILE A 193 0.10 11.61 -1.27
C ILE A 193 -1.19 10.80 -1.15
N GLU A 194 -2.05 11.08 -0.16
CA GLU A 194 -3.38 10.49 -0.06
C GLU A 194 -4.25 10.85 -1.28
N ALA A 195 -4.22 12.10 -1.72
CA ALA A 195 -4.94 12.53 -2.92
C ALA A 195 -4.44 11.80 -4.19
N ALA A 196 -3.10 11.59 -4.29
CA ALA A 196 -2.52 10.81 -5.36
C ALA A 196 -3.00 9.34 -5.33
N PHE A 197 -3.04 8.72 -4.14
CA PHE A 197 -3.57 7.38 -3.97
C PHE A 197 -5.00 7.29 -4.51
N ARG A 198 -5.90 8.14 -4.05
CA ARG A 198 -7.30 8.16 -4.49
C ARG A 198 -7.47 8.41 -5.98
N LYS A 199 -6.58 9.19 -6.57
CA LYS A 199 -6.61 9.51 -8.01
C LYS A 199 -6.28 8.30 -8.88
N TYR A 200 -5.33 7.45 -8.47
CA TYR A 200 -4.83 6.35 -9.30
C TYR A 200 -5.32 4.98 -8.86
N PHE A 201 -5.53 4.77 -7.56
CA PHE A 201 -5.93 3.50 -7.00
C PHE A 201 -7.45 3.44 -6.83
N HIS A 202 -8.12 2.80 -7.75
CA HIS A 202 -9.56 2.56 -7.74
C HIS A 202 -9.91 1.52 -8.80
N ARG A 203 -11.05 0.87 -8.67
CA ARG A 203 -11.62 -0.01 -9.72
C ARG A 203 -11.82 0.72 -11.03
N ALA A 204 -11.84 -0.01 -12.13
CA ALA A 204 -12.24 0.51 -13.43
C ALA A 204 -13.67 1.07 -13.36
N SER A 205 -13.98 2.08 -14.19
CA SER A 205 -15.36 2.53 -14.33
C SER A 205 -16.22 1.44 -15.00
N PRO A 206 -17.54 1.41 -14.76
CA PRO A 206 -18.43 0.41 -15.39
C PRO A 206 -18.42 0.44 -16.93
N GLU A 207 -18.08 1.58 -17.51
CA GLU A 207 -17.98 1.79 -18.96
C GLU A 207 -16.68 1.21 -19.54
N GLN A 208 -15.65 1.04 -18.71
CA GLN A 208 -14.39 0.45 -19.13
C GLN A 208 -14.56 -1.05 -19.32
N THR A 209 -14.41 -1.51 -20.56
CA THR A 209 -14.60 -2.92 -20.95
C THR A 209 -13.29 -3.68 -21.14
N GLN A 210 -12.17 -2.97 -21.26
CA GLN A 210 -10.84 -3.55 -21.45
C GLN A 210 -9.92 -3.21 -20.30
N ASP A 211 -9.00 -4.11 -20.01
CA ASP A 211 -7.95 -3.89 -19.02
C ASP A 211 -7.07 -2.70 -19.43
N THR A 212 -6.57 -1.97 -18.44
CA THR A 212 -5.68 -0.83 -18.65
C THR A 212 -4.36 -1.00 -17.93
N TYR A 213 -3.30 -0.45 -18.55
CA TYR A 213 -1.92 -0.52 -18.08
C TYR A 213 -1.34 0.88 -17.95
N THR A 214 -1.18 1.34 -16.71
CA THR A 214 -0.68 2.67 -16.39
C THR A 214 0.70 2.59 -15.74
N LEU A 215 1.65 3.35 -16.27
CA LEU A 215 2.97 3.54 -15.68
C LEU A 215 2.96 4.78 -14.77
N LEU A 216 3.45 4.65 -13.54
CA LEU A 216 3.59 5.75 -12.57
C LEU A 216 5.07 5.86 -12.18
N VAL A 217 5.80 6.83 -12.73
CA VAL A 217 7.20 7.07 -12.40
C VAL A 217 7.28 8.09 -11.26
N CYS A 218 7.67 7.63 -10.09
CA CYS A 218 7.65 8.45 -8.88
C CYS A 218 8.75 8.04 -7.86
N HIS A 219 8.45 7.98 -6.57
CA HIS A 219 9.43 7.95 -5.50
C HIS A 219 9.15 6.83 -4.50
N ALA A 220 10.18 6.51 -3.71
CA ALA A 220 10.14 5.38 -2.80
C ALA A 220 9.03 5.48 -1.74
N ASN A 221 8.91 6.63 -1.06
CA ASN A 221 7.94 6.75 0.03
C ASN A 221 6.50 6.72 -0.50
N VAL A 222 6.27 7.32 -1.67
CA VAL A 222 4.98 7.31 -2.36
C VAL A 222 4.57 5.88 -2.71
N ILE A 223 5.47 5.10 -3.34
CA ILE A 223 5.19 3.70 -3.74
C ILE A 223 4.94 2.83 -2.51
N ARG A 224 5.79 2.94 -1.47
CA ARG A 224 5.67 2.19 -0.21
C ARG A 224 4.29 2.41 0.43
N PHE A 225 3.89 3.67 0.55
CA PHE A 225 2.61 4.05 1.12
C PHE A 225 1.44 3.53 0.27
N PHE A 226 1.52 3.65 -1.06
CA PHE A 226 0.50 3.14 -1.96
C PHE A 226 0.33 1.64 -1.84
N VAL A 227 1.42 0.88 -1.77
CA VAL A 227 1.38 -0.57 -1.60
C VAL A 227 0.71 -0.94 -0.28
N CYS A 228 1.11 -0.32 0.85
CA CYS A 228 0.49 -0.58 2.14
C CYS A 228 -1.01 -0.28 2.11
N LYS A 229 -1.41 0.87 1.59
CA LYS A 229 -2.82 1.25 1.51
C LYS A 229 -3.63 0.35 0.57
N ALA A 230 -3.10 0.04 -0.60
CA ALA A 230 -3.80 -0.79 -1.59
C ALA A 230 -4.03 -2.22 -1.08
N LEU A 231 -3.11 -2.76 -0.31
CA LEU A 231 -3.21 -4.08 0.31
C LEU A 231 -3.90 -4.07 1.68
N GLN A 232 -4.33 -2.90 2.14
CA GLN A 232 -4.93 -2.69 3.47
C GLN A 232 -4.03 -3.19 4.61
N PHE A 233 -2.71 -3.13 4.42
CA PHE A 233 -1.74 -3.27 5.49
C PHE A 233 -1.73 -1.99 6.35
N PRO A 234 -1.29 -2.06 7.63
CA PRO A 234 -1.07 -0.87 8.42
C PRO A 234 -0.19 0.13 7.65
N PRO A 235 -0.71 1.28 7.23
CA PRO A 235 0.01 2.18 6.34
C PRO A 235 1.27 2.76 6.99
N GLU A 236 1.34 2.86 8.32
CA GLU A 236 2.54 3.24 9.08
C GLU A 236 3.71 2.27 8.91
N GLY A 237 3.45 1.05 8.42
CA GLY A 237 4.49 0.06 8.10
C GLY A 237 5.27 0.34 6.81
N TRP A 238 5.02 1.44 6.12
CA TRP A 238 5.58 1.72 4.80
C TRP A 238 7.12 1.72 4.74
N LEU A 239 7.83 2.11 5.80
CA LEU A 239 9.30 2.05 5.85
C LEU A 239 9.87 0.64 6.03
N ARG A 240 9.03 -0.37 6.28
CA ARG A 240 9.45 -1.77 6.33
C ARG A 240 9.70 -2.36 4.94
N ILE A 241 9.35 -1.62 3.88
CA ILE A 241 9.50 -2.00 2.48
C ILE A 241 10.77 -1.35 1.92
N SER A 242 11.66 -2.14 1.32
CA SER A 242 12.80 -1.63 0.54
C SER A 242 12.43 -1.60 -0.94
N LEU A 243 12.83 -0.52 -1.63
CA LEU A 243 12.64 -0.38 -3.07
C LEU A 243 13.97 0.03 -3.71
N SER A 244 14.40 -0.70 -4.72
CA SER A 244 15.59 -0.35 -5.51
C SER A 244 15.29 0.79 -6.50
N HIS A 245 16.32 1.52 -6.91
CA HIS A 245 16.22 2.53 -7.97
C HIS A 245 15.78 1.89 -9.28
N ALA A 246 14.91 2.56 -10.01
CA ALA A 246 14.31 2.13 -11.27
C ALA A 246 13.63 0.75 -11.22
N SER A 247 13.36 0.20 -10.02
CA SER A 247 12.63 -1.04 -9.85
C SER A 247 11.17 -0.91 -10.24
N ILE A 248 10.55 -2.04 -10.62
CA ILE A 248 9.17 -2.14 -11.03
C ILE A 248 8.35 -2.77 -9.88
N THR A 249 7.28 -2.09 -9.49
CA THR A 249 6.26 -2.64 -8.58
C THR A 249 4.95 -2.71 -9.33
N TRP A 250 4.37 -3.91 -9.46
CA TRP A 250 3.15 -4.12 -10.23
C TRP A 250 1.98 -4.47 -9.33
N VAL A 251 0.93 -3.65 -9.39
CA VAL A 251 -0.33 -3.83 -8.66
C VAL A 251 -1.47 -3.98 -9.66
N SER A 252 -2.37 -4.92 -9.41
CA SER A 252 -3.61 -5.11 -10.19
C SER A 252 -4.82 -4.88 -9.30
N ILE A 253 -5.74 -4.04 -9.76
CA ILE A 253 -7.02 -3.78 -9.12
C ILE A 253 -8.10 -4.50 -9.91
N LEU A 254 -8.71 -5.51 -9.30
CA LEU A 254 -9.70 -6.38 -9.94
C LEU A 254 -11.10 -5.74 -9.94
N PRO A 255 -12.00 -6.18 -10.84
CA PRO A 255 -13.36 -5.65 -10.91
C PRO A 255 -14.16 -5.75 -9.61
N ASN A 256 -13.92 -6.79 -8.81
CA ASN A 256 -14.55 -7.00 -7.51
C ASN A 256 -13.95 -6.17 -6.37
N GLY A 257 -13.00 -5.27 -6.66
CA GLY A 257 -12.32 -4.44 -5.68
C GLY A 257 -11.14 -5.10 -4.97
N ASN A 258 -10.85 -6.37 -5.21
CA ASN A 258 -9.65 -7.00 -4.69
C ASN A 258 -8.40 -6.41 -5.34
N VAL A 259 -7.33 -6.31 -4.56
CA VAL A 259 -6.04 -5.81 -5.04
C VAL A 259 -5.00 -6.94 -4.94
N VAL A 260 -4.23 -7.10 -6.01
CA VAL A 260 -3.16 -8.10 -6.09
C VAL A 260 -1.83 -7.41 -6.34
N LEU A 261 -0.88 -7.58 -5.43
CA LEU A 261 0.51 -7.21 -5.66
C LEU A 261 1.18 -8.31 -6.49
N ARG A 262 1.53 -8.02 -7.75
CA ARG A 262 2.14 -8.96 -8.69
C ARG A 262 3.65 -9.08 -8.49
N SER A 263 4.30 -7.92 -8.29
CA SER A 263 5.72 -7.84 -7.96
C SER A 263 5.98 -6.61 -7.09
N LEU A 264 7.03 -6.66 -6.27
CA LEU A 264 7.47 -5.57 -5.42
C LEU A 264 8.95 -5.35 -5.63
N SER A 265 9.33 -4.13 -6.05
CA SER A 265 10.75 -3.77 -6.26
C SER A 265 11.50 -4.74 -7.20
N ASP A 266 10.83 -5.19 -8.26
CA ASP A 266 11.44 -6.11 -9.22
C ASP A 266 12.59 -5.43 -9.95
N THR A 267 13.77 -6.07 -9.88
CA THR A 267 15.02 -5.70 -10.54
C THR A 267 15.62 -6.86 -11.33
N GLY A 268 14.84 -7.92 -11.59
CA GLY A 268 15.33 -9.12 -12.28
C GLY A 268 15.86 -8.87 -13.69
N HIS A 269 15.57 -7.69 -14.25
CA HIS A 269 16.10 -7.22 -15.54
C HIS A 269 17.45 -6.49 -15.44
N MET A 270 18.00 -6.34 -14.23
CA MET A 270 19.27 -5.64 -13.97
C MET A 270 20.32 -6.61 -13.47
N GLU A 271 21.55 -6.47 -13.96
CA GLU A 271 22.70 -7.14 -13.34
C GLU A 271 22.94 -6.60 -11.91
N PRO A 272 23.49 -7.41 -10.97
CA PRO A 272 23.70 -6.99 -9.59
C PRO A 272 24.47 -5.67 -9.41
N LYS A 273 25.41 -5.36 -10.31
CA LYS A 273 26.20 -4.12 -10.29
C LYS A 273 25.37 -2.85 -10.49
N TYR A 274 24.17 -2.96 -11.09
CA TYR A 274 23.26 -1.84 -11.33
C TYR A 274 22.22 -1.67 -10.21
N ILE A 275 22.12 -2.60 -9.26
CA ILE A 275 21.10 -2.57 -8.22
C ILE A 275 21.56 -1.67 -7.07
N THR A 276 20.82 -0.59 -6.83
CA THR A 276 21.05 0.34 -5.72
C THR A 276 19.73 0.72 -5.06
N SER A 277 19.78 1.05 -3.76
CA SER A 277 18.59 1.47 -2.99
C SER A 277 18.77 2.81 -2.27
N ARG A 278 20.02 3.31 -2.21
CA ARG A 278 20.43 4.58 -1.60
C ARG A 278 21.24 5.40 -2.58
#